data_4dafd24d7e4b43c5ba55e99db6a8cc88
#
_entry.id   4dafd24d7e4b43c5ba55e99db6a8cc88
#
_cell.length_a   1.000
_cell.length_b   1.000
_cell.length_c   1.000
_cell.angle_alpha   90.00
_cell.angle_beta   90.00
_cell.angle_gamma   90.00
#
_symmetry.space_group_name_H-M   'P 1'
#
loop_
_entity.id
_entity.type
_entity.pdbx_description
1 polymer ?
#
loop_
_entity_poly.entity_id
_entity_poly.type
_entity_poly.pdbx_seq_one_letter_code
_entity_poly.pdbx_strand_id
1 'polypeptide(L)' 'MQKGWQYTGGAWYYLGNDGVMQTGWIQEGGNSYYLSSSGAMKTGWLQDNGKWFYLNSSGAMHKG' A
#
# COMPACT_ATOMS: atom_id res chain seq x y z
N MET A 1 9.93 -3.53 -18.32
CA MET A 1 9.65 -2.63 -17.20
C MET A 1 8.56 -3.22 -16.34
N GLN A 2 8.79 -3.30 -15.04
CA GLN A 2 7.81 -3.87 -14.12
C GLN A 2 6.80 -2.83 -13.71
N LYS A 3 5.58 -3.27 -13.51
CA LYS A 3 4.52 -2.40 -13.00
C LYS A 3 3.58 -3.22 -12.16
N GLY A 4 2.82 -2.55 -11.32
CA GLY A 4 1.92 -3.22 -10.38
C GLY A 4 2.66 -3.64 -9.12
N TRP A 5 2.11 -4.64 -8.46
CA TRP A 5 2.66 -5.09 -7.18
C TRP A 5 3.94 -5.87 -7.37
N GLN A 6 4.94 -5.52 -6.57
CA GLN A 6 6.23 -6.21 -6.55
C GLN A 6 6.57 -6.58 -5.11
N TYR A 7 7.02 -7.82 -4.90
CA TYR A 7 7.44 -8.27 -3.58
C TYR A 7 8.95 -8.48 -3.58
N THR A 8 9.63 -7.72 -2.76
CA THR A 8 11.08 -7.81 -2.69
C THR A 8 11.56 -7.34 -1.32
N GLY A 9 12.61 -7.96 -0.81
CA GLY A 9 13.20 -7.56 0.46
C GLY A 9 12.28 -7.69 1.64
N GLY A 10 11.26 -8.56 1.54
CA GLY A 10 10.32 -8.76 2.63
C GLY A 10 9.18 -7.74 2.66
N ALA A 11 9.02 -6.95 1.62
CA ALA A 11 7.98 -5.93 1.56
C ALA A 11 7.35 -5.87 0.18
N TRP A 12 6.11 -5.44 0.14
CA TRP A 12 5.38 -5.21 -1.10
C TRP A 12 5.50 -3.76 -1.51
N TYR A 13 5.72 -3.55 -2.80
CA TYR A 13 5.80 -2.22 -3.40
C TYR A 13 4.83 -2.17 -4.56
N TYR A 14 4.34 -0.98 -4.86
CA TYR A 14 3.43 -0.80 -5.99
C TYR A 14 4.05 0.15 -7.00
N LEU A 15 4.21 -0.34 -8.24
CA LEU A 15 4.78 0.46 -9.32
C LEU A 15 3.65 0.91 -10.23
N GLY A 16 3.69 2.18 -10.60
CA GLY A 16 2.72 2.73 -11.53
C GLY A 16 2.95 2.26 -12.94
N ASN A 17 2.14 2.77 -13.86
CA ASN A 17 2.23 2.36 -15.26
C ASN A 17 3.56 2.71 -15.89
N ASP A 18 4.22 3.73 -15.37
CA ASP A 18 5.53 4.16 -15.87
C ASP A 18 6.67 3.50 -15.12
N GLY A 19 6.37 2.57 -14.21
CA GLY A 19 7.38 1.87 -13.44
C GLY A 19 7.87 2.64 -12.23
N VAL A 20 7.28 3.79 -11.94
CA VAL A 20 7.68 4.60 -10.78
C VAL A 20 6.99 4.06 -9.53
N MET A 21 7.78 3.89 -8.47
CA MET A 21 7.25 3.40 -7.19
C MET A 21 6.28 4.42 -6.60
N GLN A 22 5.11 3.93 -6.23
CA GLN A 22 4.08 4.77 -5.63
C GLN A 22 4.23 4.77 -4.12
N THR A 23 3.80 5.86 -3.50
CA THR A 23 3.78 5.97 -2.04
C THR A 23 2.44 6.58 -1.62
N GLY A 24 2.11 6.41 -0.34
CA GLY A 24 0.87 6.94 0.19
C GLY A 24 -0.31 6.06 -0.16
N TRP A 25 -1.49 6.65 -0.18
CA TRP A 25 -2.71 5.90 -0.45
C TRP A 25 -2.83 5.58 -1.93
N ILE A 26 -3.12 4.32 -2.21
CA ILE A 26 -3.45 3.90 -3.57
C ILE A 26 -4.76 3.12 -3.53
N GLN A 27 -5.43 3.06 -4.68
CA GLN A 27 -6.67 2.32 -4.79
C GLN A 27 -6.55 1.34 -5.93
N GLU A 28 -6.77 0.07 -5.62
CA GLU A 28 -6.58 -1.00 -6.59
C GLU A 28 -7.63 -2.07 -6.36
N GLY A 29 -8.34 -2.44 -7.43
CA GLY A 29 -9.33 -3.51 -7.34
C GLY A 29 -10.43 -3.28 -6.34
N GLY A 30 -10.78 -2.02 -6.08
CA GLY A 30 -11.83 -1.68 -5.12
C GLY A 30 -11.36 -1.61 -3.69
N ASN A 31 -10.07 -1.82 -3.44
CA ASN A 31 -9.49 -1.76 -2.10
C ASN A 31 -8.50 -0.61 -2.02
N SER A 32 -8.36 -0.06 -0.82
CA SER A 32 -7.37 0.98 -0.57
C SER A 32 -6.16 0.36 0.13
N TYR A 33 -4.99 0.76 -0.31
CA TYR A 33 -3.73 0.31 0.27
C TYR A 33 -2.90 1.53 0.64
N TYR A 34 -2.06 1.37 1.63
CA TYR A 34 -1.20 2.47 2.05
C TYR A 34 0.26 2.05 1.96
N LEU A 35 1.02 2.81 1.21
CA LEU A 35 2.46 2.60 1.07
C LEU A 35 3.18 3.67 1.86
N SER A 36 4.14 3.25 2.66
CA SER A 36 4.89 4.19 3.50
C SER A 36 5.76 5.10 2.63
N SER A 37 6.42 6.06 3.26
CA SER A 37 7.27 6.98 2.53
C SER A 37 8.43 6.28 1.83
N SER A 38 8.81 5.11 2.31
CA SER A 38 9.84 4.29 1.64
C SER A 38 9.24 3.42 0.54
N GLY A 39 7.92 3.45 0.38
CA GLY A 39 7.23 2.68 -0.64
C GLY A 39 6.76 1.31 -0.18
N ALA A 40 7.08 0.91 1.04
CA ALA A 40 6.69 -0.39 1.55
C ALA A 40 5.23 -0.39 1.98
N MET A 41 4.50 -1.43 1.59
CA MET A 41 3.09 -1.54 1.94
C MET A 41 2.92 -1.72 3.44
N LYS A 42 2.00 -0.96 4.00
CA LYS A 42 1.66 -1.07 5.42
C LYS A 42 0.58 -2.11 5.64
N THR A 43 0.63 -2.77 6.79
CA THR A 43 -0.41 -3.68 7.23
C THR A 43 -0.67 -3.44 8.70
N GLY A 44 -1.84 -3.89 9.18
CA GLY A 44 -2.22 -3.69 10.57
C GLY A 44 -2.72 -2.28 10.80
N TRP A 45 -2.58 -1.80 12.03
CA TRP A 45 -3.07 -0.47 12.39
C TRP A 45 -2.20 0.61 11.78
N LEU A 46 -2.85 1.61 11.23
CA LEU A 46 -2.19 2.76 10.61
C LEU A 46 -2.83 4.03 11.12
N GLN A 47 -2.01 4.95 11.60
CA GLN A 47 -2.50 6.28 12.00
C GLN A 47 -2.10 7.29 10.94
N ASP A 48 -3.09 7.97 10.37
CA ASP A 48 -2.85 8.96 9.32
C ASP A 48 -3.76 10.14 9.56
N ASN A 49 -3.17 11.34 9.64
CA ASN A 49 -3.91 12.58 9.87
C ASN A 49 -4.80 12.53 11.10
N GLY A 50 -4.33 11.85 12.15
CA GLY A 50 -5.10 11.73 13.37
C GLY A 50 -6.22 10.70 13.32
N LYS A 51 -6.30 9.94 12.25
CA LYS A 51 -7.30 8.89 12.11
C LYS A 51 -6.63 7.53 12.08
N TRP A 52 -7.31 6.54 12.63
CA TRP A 52 -6.82 5.18 12.65
C TRP A 52 -7.49 4.36 11.55
N PHE A 53 -6.68 3.61 10.83
CA PHE A 53 -7.16 2.70 9.81
C PHE A 53 -6.58 1.32 10.09
N TYR A 54 -7.30 0.30 9.68
CA TYR A 54 -6.83 -1.07 9.83
C TYR A 54 -6.64 -1.69 8.47
N LEU A 55 -5.42 -2.13 8.20
CA LEU A 55 -5.08 -2.80 6.96
C LEU A 55 -4.89 -4.29 7.27
N ASN A 56 -5.60 -5.15 6.55
CA ASN A 56 -5.53 -6.58 6.83
C ASN A 56 -4.18 -7.14 6.35
N SER A 57 -3.99 -8.44 6.50
CA SER A 57 -2.70 -9.06 6.20
C SER A 57 -2.31 -8.90 4.73
N SER A 58 -3.27 -8.72 3.85
CA SER A 58 -2.98 -8.48 2.43
C SER A 58 -2.77 -7.00 2.13
N GLY A 59 -2.90 -6.14 3.14
CA GLY A 59 -2.69 -4.71 2.98
C GLY A 59 -3.92 -3.93 2.60
N ALA A 60 -5.03 -4.59 2.36
CA ALA A 60 -6.26 -3.90 1.99
C ALA A 60 -6.90 -3.26 3.21
N MET A 61 -7.36 -2.01 3.06
CA MET A 61 -8.00 -1.31 4.16
C MET A 61 -9.31 -2.00 4.52
N HIS A 62 -9.47 -2.26 5.80
CA HIS A 62 -10.69 -2.89 6.30
C HIS A 62 -11.76 -1.83 6.50
N LYS A 63 -12.90 -2.06 5.89
CA LYS A 63 -14.05 -1.21 6.09
C LYS A 63 -15.05 -1.95 6.94
N GLY A 64 -15.31 -1.39 8.07
CA GLY A 64 -16.16 -2.14 8.91
C GLY A 64 -17.08 -1.56 9.76
#